data_f7af2d079c58f10f00bafd9229fb5943
#
_entry.id   f7af2d079c58f10f00bafd9229fb5943
#
_cell.length_a   1.000
_cell.length_b   1.000
_cell.length_c   1.000
_cell.angle_alpha   90.00
_cell.angle_beta   90.00
_cell.angle_gamma   90.00
#
_symmetry.space_group_name_H-M   'P 1'
#
loop_
_entity.id
_entity.type
_entity.pdbx_description
1 polymer ?
#
loop_
_entity_poly.entity_id
_entity_poly.type
_entity_poly.pdbx_seq_one_letter_code
_entity_poly.pdbx_strand_id
1 'polypeptide(L)'
;MAGEVTITVVGNIADDPELRYTQGGVAVASVRVASTPRTMNKQTNAWEDGETVWVRCTAWRELAENVAQSLTKGSRVVVTGRLKAPSAYTAASGEARASLEVEIEEIGPSLRYATAAVTRRAREGGNAPQAMTQDPWANTPAAPAAAKADDCLLYTSPSPRDS
;
A
#
# COMPACT_ATOMS: atom_id res chain seq x y z
N MET A 1 19.44 -12.06 11.78
CA MET A 1 19.55 -13.39 11.18
C MET A 1 19.71 -13.20 9.70
N ALA A 2 20.88 -13.40 9.19
CA ALA A 2 21.15 -13.30 7.76
C ALA A 2 20.78 -14.62 7.08
N GLY A 3 20.02 -14.59 6.01
CA GLY A 3 19.75 -15.74 5.18
C GLY A 3 18.28 -15.94 4.75
N GLU A 4 17.36 -15.11 5.21
CA GLU A 4 15.98 -15.16 4.74
C GLU A 4 15.85 -14.43 3.39
N VAL A 5 15.22 -15.09 2.41
CA VAL A 5 14.98 -14.49 1.09
C VAL A 5 13.73 -13.64 1.16
N THR A 6 13.89 -12.32 1.14
CA THR A 6 12.78 -11.38 1.06
C THR A 6 12.44 -11.13 -0.41
N ILE A 7 11.17 -11.23 -0.76
CA ILE A 7 10.68 -10.96 -2.11
C ILE A 7 9.53 -9.95 -2.08
N THR A 8 9.38 -9.24 -3.18
CA THR A 8 8.22 -8.37 -3.42
C THR A 8 7.42 -8.91 -4.60
N VAL A 9 6.14 -9.13 -4.38
CA VAL A 9 5.20 -9.62 -5.39
C VAL A 9 4.14 -8.58 -5.66
N VAL A 10 3.91 -8.27 -6.92
CA VAL A 10 2.82 -7.38 -7.34
C VAL A 10 1.83 -8.20 -8.17
N GLY A 11 0.58 -8.23 -7.76
CA GLY A 11 -0.43 -9.02 -8.43
C GLY A 11 -1.84 -8.67 -8.00
N ASN A 12 -2.80 -9.48 -8.41
CA ASN A 12 -4.19 -9.35 -8.03
C ASN A 12 -4.58 -10.47 -7.06
N ILE A 13 -5.40 -10.15 -6.09
CA ILE A 13 -5.97 -11.14 -5.18
C ILE A 13 -6.96 -12.02 -5.95
N ALA A 14 -6.70 -13.31 -5.96
CA ALA A 14 -7.50 -14.28 -6.71
C ALA A 14 -8.78 -14.68 -5.99
N ASP A 15 -8.72 -14.79 -4.67
CA ASP A 15 -9.83 -15.18 -3.80
C ASP A 15 -9.87 -14.25 -2.59
N ASP A 16 -11.03 -14.08 -1.97
CA ASP A 16 -11.16 -13.26 -0.76
C ASP A 16 -10.23 -13.76 0.35
N PRO A 17 -9.60 -12.86 1.12
CA PRO A 17 -8.74 -13.24 2.22
C PRO A 17 -9.46 -14.12 3.23
N GLU A 18 -8.90 -15.29 3.52
CA GLU A 18 -9.45 -16.21 4.48
C GLU A 18 -8.82 -15.99 5.86
N LEU A 19 -9.59 -15.42 6.77
CA LEU A 19 -9.17 -15.20 8.16
C LEU A 19 -9.52 -16.42 9.02
N ARG A 20 -8.54 -16.94 9.72
CA ARG A 20 -8.69 -18.06 10.68
C ARG A 20 -7.97 -17.70 11.98
N TYR A 21 -8.37 -18.37 13.05
CA TYR A 21 -7.69 -18.28 14.34
C TYR A 21 -7.08 -19.63 14.68
N THR A 22 -5.83 -19.60 15.10
CA THR A 22 -5.14 -20.80 15.60
C THR A 22 -5.73 -21.21 16.97
N GLN A 23 -5.42 -22.42 17.43
CA GLN A 23 -5.83 -22.90 18.76
C GLN A 23 -5.34 -21.97 19.90
N GLY A 24 -4.25 -21.22 19.66
CA GLY A 24 -3.75 -20.21 20.60
C GLY A 24 -4.38 -18.83 20.45
N GLY A 25 -5.45 -18.68 19.65
CA GLY A 25 -6.14 -17.40 19.45
C GLY A 25 -5.40 -16.39 18.54
N VAL A 26 -4.36 -16.83 17.83
CA VAL A 26 -3.61 -15.96 16.91
C VAL A 26 -4.33 -15.89 15.56
N ALA A 27 -4.62 -14.68 15.10
CA ALA A 27 -5.22 -14.46 13.78
C ALA A 27 -4.22 -14.78 12.66
N VAL A 28 -4.68 -15.50 11.64
CA VAL A 28 -3.93 -15.85 10.42
C VAL A 28 -4.81 -15.61 9.22
N ALA A 29 -4.35 -14.82 8.26
CA ALA A 29 -5.02 -14.64 6.99
C ALA A 29 -4.23 -15.28 5.85
N SER A 30 -4.91 -16.05 5.02
CA SER A 30 -4.36 -16.62 3.80
C SER A 30 -4.88 -15.87 2.60
N VAL A 31 -3.98 -15.40 1.76
CA VAL A 31 -4.30 -14.65 0.53
C VAL A 31 -3.60 -15.31 -0.65
N ARG A 32 -4.33 -15.53 -1.72
CA ARG A 32 -3.74 -16.03 -2.97
C ARG A 32 -3.57 -14.89 -3.97
N VAL A 33 -2.34 -14.63 -4.37
CA VAL A 33 -1.98 -13.55 -5.29
C VAL A 33 -1.56 -14.15 -6.63
N ALA A 34 -2.21 -13.67 -7.69
CA ALA A 34 -1.89 -13.99 -9.07
C ALA A 34 -1.07 -12.85 -9.68
N SER A 35 0.16 -13.14 -10.08
CA SER A 35 1.03 -12.21 -10.79
C SER A 35 1.18 -12.68 -12.23
N THR A 36 0.63 -11.90 -13.18
CA THR A 36 0.70 -12.16 -14.61
C THR A 36 1.56 -11.09 -15.26
N PRO A 37 2.77 -11.43 -15.74
CA PRO A 37 3.60 -10.50 -16.48
C PRO A 37 2.99 -10.26 -17.87
N ARG A 38 3.07 -9.02 -18.35
CA ARG A 38 2.72 -8.73 -19.75
C ARG A 38 4.00 -8.53 -20.54
N THR A 39 4.11 -9.24 -21.64
CA THR A 39 5.24 -9.15 -22.55
C THR A 39 4.76 -8.67 -23.92
N MET A 40 5.60 -7.86 -24.55
CA MET A 40 5.31 -7.42 -25.92
C MET A 40 5.84 -8.46 -26.91
N ASN A 41 4.92 -9.04 -27.67
CA ASN A 41 5.29 -9.91 -28.77
C ASN A 41 5.83 -9.06 -29.93
N LYS A 42 7.13 -9.18 -30.21
CA LYS A 42 7.81 -8.40 -31.26
C LYS A 42 7.37 -8.75 -32.67
N GLN A 43 6.76 -9.93 -32.87
CA GLN A 43 6.29 -10.37 -34.18
C GLN A 43 4.90 -9.81 -34.51
N THR A 44 4.01 -9.75 -33.51
CA THR A 44 2.62 -9.29 -33.67
C THR A 44 2.43 -7.85 -33.23
N ASN A 45 3.45 -7.21 -32.60
CA ASN A 45 3.39 -5.89 -32.00
C ASN A 45 2.25 -5.72 -30.98
N ALA A 46 1.79 -6.83 -30.39
CA ALA A 46 0.72 -6.87 -29.40
C ALA A 46 1.25 -7.23 -28.00
N TRP A 47 0.58 -6.73 -26.98
CA TRP A 47 0.84 -7.10 -25.59
C TRP A 47 0.13 -8.41 -25.29
N GLU A 48 0.89 -9.42 -24.94
CA GLU A 48 0.38 -10.74 -24.55
C GLU A 48 0.60 -10.96 -23.05
N ASP A 49 -0.35 -11.62 -22.40
CA ASP A 49 -0.22 -12.03 -21.01
C ASP A 49 0.66 -13.27 -20.94
N GLY A 50 1.70 -13.22 -20.14
CA GLY A 50 2.59 -14.33 -19.88
C GLY A 50 2.01 -15.33 -18.90
N GLU A 51 2.82 -16.31 -18.50
CA GLU A 51 2.42 -17.31 -17.54
C GLU A 51 2.14 -16.69 -16.16
N THR A 52 0.98 -17.00 -15.59
CA THR A 52 0.58 -16.50 -14.27
C THR A 52 1.28 -17.26 -13.17
N VAL A 53 1.99 -16.54 -12.33
CA VAL A 53 2.61 -17.07 -11.11
C VAL A 53 1.63 -16.94 -9.95
N TRP A 54 1.33 -18.07 -9.32
CA TRP A 54 0.44 -18.16 -8.16
C TRP A 54 1.27 -18.20 -6.88
N VAL A 55 1.03 -17.26 -6.01
CA VAL A 55 1.74 -17.15 -4.73
C VAL A 55 0.73 -17.18 -3.59
N ARG A 56 0.92 -18.10 -2.64
CA ARG A 56 0.15 -18.13 -1.39
C ARG A 56 0.85 -17.25 -0.37
N CYS A 57 0.17 -16.23 0.09
CA CYS A 57 0.67 -15.28 1.07
C CYS A 57 -0.03 -15.47 2.40
N THR A 58 0.71 -15.52 3.50
CA THR A 58 0.19 -15.71 4.85
C THR A 58 0.52 -14.50 5.71
N ALA A 59 -0.50 -13.85 6.26
CA ALA A 59 -0.36 -12.76 7.23
C ALA A 59 -0.68 -13.27 8.64
N TRP A 60 -0.05 -12.65 9.65
CA TRP A 60 -0.20 -13.03 11.04
C TRP A 60 -0.67 -11.87 11.91
N ARG A 61 -1.39 -12.19 12.99
CA ARG A 61 -1.80 -11.26 14.05
C ARG A 61 -2.64 -10.09 13.50
N GLU A 62 -2.33 -8.86 13.93
CA GLU A 62 -3.03 -7.64 13.52
C GLU A 62 -3.02 -7.43 12.00
N LEU A 63 -1.93 -7.79 11.33
CA LEU A 63 -1.84 -7.69 9.88
C LEU A 63 -2.88 -8.58 9.21
N ALA A 64 -3.13 -9.78 9.74
CA ALA A 64 -4.13 -10.71 9.21
C ALA A 64 -5.55 -10.12 9.26
N GLU A 65 -5.91 -9.51 10.39
CA GLU A 65 -7.21 -8.86 10.56
C GLU A 65 -7.37 -7.65 9.63
N ASN A 66 -6.32 -6.82 9.52
CA ASN A 66 -6.33 -5.65 8.64
C ASN A 66 -6.48 -6.05 7.17
N VAL A 67 -5.79 -7.11 6.76
CA VAL A 67 -5.89 -7.65 5.40
C VAL A 67 -7.30 -8.13 5.09
N ALA A 68 -7.90 -8.90 6.00
CA ALA A 68 -9.25 -9.42 5.82
C ALA A 68 -10.33 -8.34 5.78
N GLN A 69 -10.11 -7.21 6.49
CA GLN A 69 -11.04 -6.07 6.51
C GLN A 69 -10.88 -5.11 5.32
N SER A 70 -9.67 -5.01 4.78
CA SER A 70 -9.32 -3.96 3.81
C SER A 70 -9.23 -4.45 2.38
N LEU A 71 -8.94 -5.72 2.16
CA LEU A 71 -8.66 -6.27 0.84
C LEU A 71 -9.71 -7.30 0.45
N THR A 72 -10.09 -7.27 -0.82
CA THR A 72 -11.08 -8.16 -1.41
C THR A 72 -10.54 -8.80 -2.67
N LYS A 73 -11.20 -9.85 -3.15
CA LYS A 73 -10.93 -10.48 -4.44
C LYS A 73 -10.86 -9.45 -5.56
N GLY A 74 -9.86 -9.57 -6.43
CA GLY A 74 -9.63 -8.67 -7.55
C GLY A 74 -8.80 -7.43 -7.21
N SER A 75 -8.59 -7.10 -5.93
CA SER A 75 -7.75 -5.99 -5.52
C SER A 75 -6.31 -6.21 -5.99
N ARG A 76 -5.73 -5.18 -6.62
CA ARG A 76 -4.32 -5.18 -6.95
C ARG A 76 -3.50 -4.80 -5.74
N VAL A 77 -2.54 -5.64 -5.39
CA VAL A 77 -1.73 -5.50 -4.18
C VAL A 77 -0.24 -5.57 -4.47
N VAL A 78 0.52 -4.94 -3.59
CA VAL A 78 1.97 -5.10 -3.46
C VAL A 78 2.21 -5.81 -2.13
N VAL A 79 2.88 -6.95 -2.18
CA VAL A 79 3.19 -7.79 -1.03
C VAL A 79 4.69 -7.89 -0.90
N THR A 80 5.21 -7.58 0.26
CA THR A 80 6.61 -7.83 0.62
C THR A 80 6.65 -8.81 1.78
N GLY A 81 7.52 -9.79 1.69
CA GLY A 81 7.62 -10.79 2.74
C GLY A 81 8.72 -11.82 2.48
N ARG A 82 8.81 -12.77 3.38
CA ARG A 82 9.81 -13.83 3.38
C ARG A 82 9.31 -15.02 2.57
N LEU A 83 10.12 -15.44 1.60
CA LEU A 83 9.84 -16.63 0.83
C LEU A 83 10.11 -17.87 1.68
N LYS A 84 9.11 -18.73 1.84
CA LYS A 84 9.30 -20.06 2.43
C LYS A 84 9.83 -21.03 1.38
N ALA A 85 10.50 -22.08 1.84
CA ALA A 85 10.94 -23.15 0.94
C ALA A 85 9.73 -23.68 0.14
N PRO A 86 9.84 -23.77 -1.21
CA PRO A 86 8.74 -24.22 -2.02
C PRO A 86 8.40 -25.68 -1.66
N SER A 87 7.11 -25.96 -1.50
CA SER A 87 6.62 -27.31 -1.30
C SER A 87 6.09 -27.88 -2.61
N ALA A 88 6.57 -29.06 -2.97
CA ALA A 88 6.03 -29.81 -4.10
C ALA A 88 4.82 -30.62 -3.63
N TYR A 89 3.72 -30.57 -4.39
CA TYR A 89 2.54 -31.39 -4.15
C TYR A 89 2.05 -31.96 -5.48
N THR A 90 1.45 -33.15 -5.40
CA THR A 90 0.80 -33.75 -6.56
C THR A 90 -0.65 -33.27 -6.60
N ALA A 91 -1.02 -32.60 -7.69
CA ALA A 91 -2.40 -32.17 -7.91
C ALA A 91 -3.30 -33.40 -8.12
N ALA A 92 -4.62 -33.23 -7.94
CA ALA A 92 -5.59 -34.29 -8.19
C ALA A 92 -5.56 -34.82 -9.65
N SER A 93 -5.00 -34.05 -10.58
CA SER A 93 -4.72 -34.45 -11.97
C SER A 93 -3.49 -35.35 -12.14
N GLY A 94 -2.73 -35.65 -11.07
CA GLY A 94 -1.48 -36.43 -11.12
C GLY A 94 -0.24 -35.63 -11.49
N GLU A 95 -0.37 -34.31 -11.74
CA GLU A 95 0.76 -33.45 -12.06
C GLU A 95 1.49 -32.96 -10.79
N ALA A 96 2.82 -32.98 -10.84
CA ALA A 96 3.63 -32.41 -9.79
C ALA A 96 3.60 -30.86 -9.93
N ARG A 97 3.14 -30.16 -8.88
CA ARG A 97 3.09 -28.72 -8.82
C ARG A 97 3.90 -28.20 -7.63
N ALA A 98 4.54 -27.07 -7.81
CA ALA A 98 5.22 -26.36 -6.71
C ALA A 98 4.30 -25.27 -6.16
N SER A 99 4.19 -25.21 -4.84
CA SER A 99 3.52 -24.11 -4.15
C SER A 99 4.56 -23.12 -3.68
N LEU A 100 4.42 -21.87 -4.13
CA LEU A 100 5.20 -20.75 -3.62
C LEU A 100 4.45 -20.13 -2.44
N GLU A 101 5.11 -20.12 -1.29
CA GLU A 101 4.55 -19.54 -0.06
C GLU A 101 5.40 -18.38 0.43
N VAL A 102 4.73 -17.28 0.76
CA VAL A 102 5.35 -16.07 1.28
C VAL A 102 4.71 -15.71 2.61
N GLU A 103 5.53 -15.52 3.62
CA GLU A 103 5.10 -14.94 4.88
C GLU A 103 5.16 -13.43 4.77
N ILE A 104 4.00 -12.78 4.87
CA ILE A 104 3.84 -11.35 4.62
C ILE A 104 4.47 -10.56 5.77
N GLU A 105 5.34 -9.63 5.44
CA GLU A 105 5.82 -8.58 6.34
C GLU A 105 5.03 -7.30 6.14
N GLU A 106 4.80 -6.92 4.87
CA GLU A 106 3.99 -5.78 4.50
C GLU A 106 3.12 -6.08 3.29
N ILE A 107 1.91 -5.56 3.29
CA ILE A 107 0.97 -5.65 2.18
C ILE A 107 0.15 -4.36 2.09
N GLY A 108 -0.10 -3.91 0.88
CA GLY A 108 -0.94 -2.76 0.64
C GLY A 108 -1.59 -2.78 -0.74
N PRO A 109 -2.68 -2.04 -0.92
CA PRO A 109 -3.28 -1.88 -2.23
C PRO A 109 -2.34 -1.11 -3.16
N SER A 110 -2.25 -1.54 -4.40
CA SER A 110 -1.51 -0.82 -5.43
C SER A 110 -2.35 0.35 -5.95
N LEU A 111 -1.85 1.56 -5.79
CA LEU A 111 -2.54 2.79 -6.23
C LEU A 111 -2.36 3.09 -7.73
N ARG A 112 -1.76 2.18 -8.49
CA ARG A 112 -1.52 2.41 -9.92
C ARG A 112 -2.80 2.64 -10.72
N TYR A 113 -3.90 1.97 -10.32
CA TYR A 113 -5.20 2.03 -11.01
C TYR A 113 -6.37 2.25 -10.07
N ALA A 114 -6.10 2.53 -8.79
CA ALA A 114 -7.12 2.69 -7.77
C ALA A 114 -6.71 3.74 -6.74
N THR A 115 -7.68 4.24 -5.98
CA THR A 115 -7.46 5.09 -4.80
C THR A 115 -7.78 4.29 -3.55
N ALA A 116 -7.13 4.61 -2.44
CA ALA A 116 -7.40 3.99 -1.15
C ALA A 116 -7.53 5.06 -0.06
N ALA A 117 -8.53 4.90 0.80
CA ALA A 117 -8.66 5.67 2.03
C ALA A 117 -8.04 4.89 3.18
N VAL A 118 -7.08 5.49 3.87
CA VAL A 118 -6.37 4.85 4.98
C VAL A 118 -6.94 5.33 6.30
N THR A 119 -7.47 4.41 7.09
CA THR A 119 -7.91 4.68 8.46
C THR A 119 -6.89 4.11 9.44
N ARG A 120 -6.32 4.96 10.28
CA ARG A 120 -5.36 4.53 11.29
C ARG A 120 -6.09 3.80 12.41
N ARG A 121 -5.67 2.57 12.69
CA ARG A 121 -6.16 1.80 13.84
C ARG A 121 -5.42 2.28 15.09
N ALA A 122 -6.17 2.61 16.16
CA ALA A 122 -5.56 2.91 17.45
C ALA A 122 -4.90 1.64 17.99
N ARG A 123 -3.63 1.72 18.39
CA ARG A 123 -2.97 0.63 19.11
C ARG A 123 -3.63 0.48 20.46
N GLU A 124 -4.27 -0.65 20.72
CA GLU A 124 -4.62 -1.02 22.09
C GLU A 124 -3.33 -1.30 22.86
N GLY A 125 -3.00 -0.43 23.85
CA GLY A 125 -1.89 -0.64 24.77
C GLY A 125 -0.74 0.36 24.72
N GLY A 126 -0.84 1.46 24.01
CA GLY A 126 0.10 2.57 24.08
C GLY A 126 -0.63 3.83 24.56
N ASN A 127 -0.18 4.39 25.70
CA ASN A 127 -0.55 5.70 26.19
C ASN A 127 -0.66 6.66 25.00
N ALA A 128 -1.89 7.05 24.64
CA ALA A 128 -2.08 8.03 23.59
C ALA A 128 -1.34 9.30 24.03
N PRO A 129 -0.38 9.83 23.25
CA PRO A 129 0.01 11.20 23.46
C PRO A 129 -1.25 12.00 23.16
N GLN A 130 -1.79 12.62 24.21
CA GLN A 130 -2.82 13.63 24.05
C GLN A 130 -2.36 14.53 22.92
N ALA A 131 -3.17 14.61 21.88
CA ALA A 131 -3.01 15.58 20.83
C ALA A 131 -2.99 16.96 21.54
N MET A 132 -1.80 17.46 21.77
CA MET A 132 -1.62 18.90 21.96
C MET A 132 -1.94 19.54 20.62
N THR A 133 -3.21 19.86 20.46
CA THR A 133 -3.65 20.88 19.51
C THR A 133 -3.17 22.23 20.02
N GLN A 134 -1.89 22.44 19.99
CA GLN A 134 -1.28 23.75 20.01
C GLN A 134 -0.28 23.79 18.88
N ASP A 135 -0.78 24.28 17.77
CA ASP A 135 0.03 24.73 16.66
C ASP A 135 0.91 25.87 17.19
N PRO A 136 2.26 25.70 17.28
CA PRO A 136 3.12 26.77 17.79
C PRO A 136 3.07 28.03 16.93
N TRP A 137 2.46 27.97 15.77
CA TRP A 137 2.29 29.07 14.84
C TRP A 137 0.92 29.77 14.90
N ALA A 138 -0.02 29.29 15.71
CA ALA A 138 -1.36 29.84 15.83
C ALA A 138 -1.44 31.05 16.76
N ASN A 139 -0.36 31.45 17.40
CA ASN A 139 -0.28 32.65 18.24
C ASN A 139 0.35 33.83 17.49
N THR A 140 -0.29 34.26 16.41
CA THR A 140 -0.09 35.63 15.93
C THR A 140 -1.15 36.47 16.60
N PRO A 141 -0.77 37.38 17.51
CA PRO A 141 -1.76 38.30 18.09
C PRO A 141 -2.31 39.19 16.98
N ALA A 142 -3.62 39.21 16.87
CA ALA A 142 -4.32 40.13 16.00
C ALA A 142 -3.90 41.56 16.32
N ALA A 143 -3.28 42.24 15.38
CA ALA A 143 -3.03 43.67 15.46
C ALA A 143 -4.36 44.42 15.48
N PRO A 144 -4.52 45.45 16.33
CA PRO A 144 -5.75 46.18 16.40
C PRO A 144 -5.97 47.01 15.14
N ALA A 145 -7.20 46.99 14.67
CA ALA A 145 -7.67 47.90 13.65
C ALA A 145 -7.58 49.34 14.14
N ALA A 146 -6.79 50.14 13.49
CA ALA A 146 -6.83 51.57 13.65
C ALA A 146 -6.67 52.29 12.32
N ALA A 147 -7.75 52.99 12.00
CA ALA A 147 -7.79 54.31 11.38
C ALA A 147 -7.28 54.52 9.96
N LYS A 148 -8.22 54.99 9.19
CA LYS A 148 -8.13 55.73 7.95
C LYS A 148 -7.07 56.86 8.00
N ALA A 149 -6.29 56.95 6.95
CA ALA A 149 -5.86 58.23 6.43
C ALA A 149 -5.54 58.06 4.94
N ASP A 150 -6.26 58.85 4.15
CA ASP A 150 -5.95 59.19 2.79
C ASP A 150 -4.49 59.65 2.68
N ASP A 151 -3.77 59.20 1.69
CA ASP A 151 -3.11 60.14 0.80
C ASP A 151 -2.55 59.41 -0.44
N CYS A 152 -2.85 60.05 -1.53
CA CYS A 152 -2.38 59.86 -2.87
C CYS A 152 -0.84 59.95 -2.99
N LEU A 153 -0.19 59.04 -3.72
CA LEU A 153 0.90 59.44 -4.55
C LEU A 153 1.13 58.38 -5.64
N LEU A 154 0.66 58.75 -6.80
CA LEU A 154 1.05 58.26 -8.12
C LEU A 154 2.57 58.30 -8.30
N TYR A 155 3.21 57.17 -8.54
CA TYR A 155 4.54 57.14 -9.08
C TYR A 155 4.51 56.55 -10.49
N THR A 156 4.46 57.44 -11.48
CA THR A 156 4.68 57.14 -12.88
C THR A 156 6.19 57.04 -13.12
N SER A 157 6.61 55.87 -13.53
CA SER A 157 7.98 55.68 -14.03
C SER A 157 8.04 56.00 -15.52
N PRO A 158 8.94 56.87 -15.99
CA PRO A 158 9.16 57.05 -17.41
C PRO A 158 10.19 56.03 -17.94
N SER A 159 9.86 55.48 -19.07
CA SER A 159 10.71 54.68 -19.93
C SER A 159 11.74 55.56 -20.62
N PRO A 160 13.02 55.19 -20.75
CA PRO A 160 13.89 55.79 -21.72
C PRO A 160 13.90 54.98 -23.03
N ARG A 161 13.56 55.65 -24.08
CA ARG A 161 13.94 55.36 -25.45
C ARG A 161 15.34 55.89 -25.74
N ASP A 162 15.89 55.27 -26.77
CA ASP A 162 16.89 55.78 -27.75
C ASP A 162 18.35 55.40 -27.51
N SER A 163 18.83 54.65 -28.36
CA SER A 163 19.63 54.79 -29.58
C SER A 163 20.20 53.45 -30.02
#